data_6ac12a20d5e2ae49742e8b0a23edf633
#
_entry.id   6ac12a20d5e2ae49742e8b0a23edf633
#
_cell.length_a   1.000
_cell.length_b   1.000
_cell.length_c   1.000
_cell.angle_alpha   90.00
_cell.angle_beta   90.00
_cell.angle_gamma   90.00
#
_symmetry.space_group_name_H-M   'P 1'
#
loop_
_entity.id
_entity.type
_entity.pdbx_description
1 polymer ?
#
loop_
_entity_poly.entity_id
_entity_poly.type
_entity_poly.pdbx_seq_one_letter_code
_entity_poly.pdbx_strand_id
1 'polypeptide(L)'
;VFNDNYQLMNALQDSDLPLPDAWYNIASYVLNEDLIRFFNGEETLDPRHLQRILEDMQRWKIQFSDEEDLRHAVGERVFREIMNVAMDHASLSRVRWLNAVLAPIQKIGLKPVVWKSQNAFYMLLRGYRKGEWVFIDEEWKQAVSRLAELLKVKI
;
A
#
# COMPACT_ATOMS: atom_id res chain seq x y z
N VAL A 1 -17.33 -15.21 11.80
CA VAL A 1 -17.61 -14.37 12.98
C VAL A 1 -17.42 -12.90 12.66
N PHE A 2 -16.28 -12.50 12.14
CA PHE A 2 -16.01 -11.10 11.80
C PHE A 2 -17.00 -10.56 10.74
N ASN A 3 -17.14 -11.24 9.61
CA ASN A 3 -18.04 -10.83 8.54
C ASN A 3 -19.52 -10.85 8.95
N ASP A 4 -19.90 -11.84 9.77
CA ASP A 4 -21.30 -11.98 10.23
C ASP A 4 -21.74 -10.86 11.16
N ASN A 5 -20.79 -10.27 11.90
CA ASN A 5 -21.05 -9.22 12.87
C ASN A 5 -20.63 -7.82 12.40
N TYR A 6 -20.19 -7.68 11.14
CA TYR A 6 -19.66 -6.43 10.62
C TYR A 6 -20.63 -5.24 10.77
N GLN A 7 -21.90 -5.44 10.40
CA GLN A 7 -22.92 -4.40 10.54
C GLN A 7 -23.18 -4.00 11.98
N LEU A 8 -23.18 -4.98 12.88
CA LEU A 8 -23.37 -4.71 14.31
C LEU A 8 -22.17 -4.00 14.92
N MET A 9 -20.95 -4.35 14.50
CA MET A 9 -19.72 -3.66 14.90
C MET A 9 -19.75 -2.19 14.48
N ASN A 10 -20.18 -1.91 13.25
CA ASN A 10 -20.35 -0.54 12.77
C ASN A 10 -21.44 0.22 13.57
N ALA A 11 -22.57 -0.40 13.87
CA ALA A 11 -23.63 0.22 14.67
C ALA A 11 -23.16 0.57 16.07
N LEU A 12 -22.36 -0.27 16.71
CA LEU A 12 -21.75 0.01 18.01
C LEU A 12 -20.79 1.21 17.93
N GLN A 13 -19.97 1.27 16.88
CA GLN A 13 -19.04 2.36 16.66
C GLN A 13 -19.78 3.67 16.39
N ASP A 14 -20.82 3.66 15.57
CA ASP A 14 -21.64 4.84 15.26
C ASP A 14 -22.37 5.39 16.50
N SER A 15 -22.58 4.54 17.49
CA SER A 15 -23.17 4.88 18.79
C SER A 15 -22.14 5.25 19.86
N ASP A 16 -20.87 5.42 19.50
CA ASP A 16 -19.73 5.66 20.42
C ASP A 16 -19.57 4.56 21.50
N LEU A 17 -20.05 3.36 21.23
CA LEU A 17 -19.89 2.23 22.12
C LEU A 17 -18.62 1.45 21.76
N PRO A 18 -17.80 1.04 22.74
CA PRO A 18 -16.61 0.25 22.47
C PRO A 18 -17.01 -1.14 21.99
N LEU A 19 -16.16 -1.72 21.09
CA LEU A 19 -16.32 -3.10 20.68
C LEU A 19 -16.09 -4.03 21.88
N PRO A 20 -16.89 -5.10 22.03
CA PRO A 20 -16.56 -6.16 22.98
C PRO A 20 -15.16 -6.72 22.71
N ASP A 21 -14.40 -7.04 23.75
CA ASP A 21 -13.00 -7.50 23.65
C ASP A 21 -12.83 -8.69 22.69
N ALA A 22 -13.75 -9.65 22.73
CA ALA A 22 -13.72 -10.80 21.84
C ALA A 22 -13.83 -10.38 20.35
N TRP A 23 -14.67 -9.42 20.03
CA TRP A 23 -14.83 -8.92 18.66
C TRP A 23 -13.63 -8.09 18.23
N TYR A 24 -13.11 -7.26 19.14
CA TYR A 24 -11.87 -6.51 18.87
C TYR A 24 -10.72 -7.45 18.55
N ASN A 25 -10.53 -8.51 19.33
CA ASN A 25 -9.45 -9.47 19.12
C ASN A 25 -9.59 -10.20 17.77
N ILE A 26 -10.82 -10.61 17.40
CA ILE A 26 -11.09 -11.25 16.11
C ILE A 26 -10.85 -10.27 14.95
N ALA A 27 -11.37 -9.05 15.05
CA ALA A 27 -11.18 -8.02 14.04
C ALA A 27 -9.69 -7.67 13.88
N SER A 28 -8.97 -7.52 14.99
CA SER A 28 -7.52 -7.28 14.99
C SER A 28 -6.76 -8.38 14.26
N TYR A 29 -7.05 -9.63 14.57
CA TYR A 29 -6.42 -10.76 13.90
C TYR A 29 -6.72 -10.79 12.40
N VAL A 30 -7.99 -10.72 12.00
CA VAL A 30 -8.41 -10.80 10.60
C VAL A 30 -7.83 -9.65 9.78
N LEU A 31 -7.93 -8.42 10.27
CA LEU A 31 -7.46 -7.24 9.53
C LEU A 31 -5.93 -7.20 9.41
N ASN A 32 -5.20 -7.57 10.45
CA ASN A 32 -3.75 -7.65 10.39
C ASN A 32 -3.28 -8.77 9.44
N GLU A 33 -3.95 -9.93 9.46
CA GLU A 33 -3.67 -11.02 8.51
C GLU A 33 -3.97 -10.61 7.06
N ASP A 34 -5.09 -9.96 6.81
CA ASP A 34 -5.46 -9.49 5.48
C ASP A 34 -4.48 -8.43 4.95
N LEU A 35 -4.02 -7.54 5.84
CA LEU A 35 -3.05 -6.51 5.50
C LEU A 35 -1.69 -7.12 5.10
N ILE A 36 -1.15 -8.02 5.90
CA ILE A 36 0.10 -8.72 5.59
C ILE A 36 -0.03 -9.55 4.30
N ARG A 37 -1.15 -10.23 4.11
CA ARG A 37 -1.42 -11.04 2.92
C ARG A 37 -1.49 -10.19 1.66
N PHE A 38 -2.01 -8.97 1.74
CA PHE A 38 -2.03 -8.03 0.62
C PHE A 38 -0.63 -7.77 0.06
N PHE A 39 0.37 -7.63 0.92
CA PHE A 39 1.74 -7.33 0.51
C PHE A 39 2.59 -8.56 0.21
N ASN A 40 2.39 -9.66 0.91
CA ASN A 40 3.18 -10.89 0.72
C ASN A 40 2.74 -11.74 -0.47
N GLY A 41 1.55 -11.53 -1.02
CA GLY A 41 1.05 -12.24 -2.17
C GLY A 41 1.83 -11.94 -3.46
N GLU A 42 1.76 -12.84 -4.42
CA GLU A 42 2.32 -12.62 -5.76
C GLU A 42 1.34 -11.85 -6.66
N GLU A 43 0.05 -11.98 -6.42
CA GLU A 43 -0.99 -11.33 -7.18
C GLU A 43 -1.06 -9.83 -6.88
N THR A 44 -1.32 -9.05 -7.93
CA THR A 44 -1.59 -7.62 -7.80
C THR A 44 -3.05 -7.42 -7.41
N LEU A 45 -3.30 -7.30 -6.11
CA LEU A 45 -4.64 -7.08 -5.58
C LEU A 45 -5.12 -5.65 -5.82
N ASP A 46 -6.44 -5.45 -5.89
CA ASP A 46 -7.06 -4.13 -6.06
C ASP A 46 -6.69 -3.21 -4.87
N PRO A 47 -6.11 -2.03 -5.13
CA PRO A 47 -5.77 -1.07 -4.07
C PRO A 47 -6.97 -0.65 -3.21
N ARG A 48 -8.19 -0.72 -3.73
CA ARG A 48 -9.42 -0.45 -2.95
C ARG A 48 -9.62 -1.46 -1.82
N HIS A 49 -9.12 -2.68 -1.97
CA HIS A 49 -9.14 -3.67 -0.90
C HIS A 49 -8.23 -3.24 0.26
N LEU A 50 -7.02 -2.77 -0.04
CA LEU A 50 -6.12 -2.20 0.96
C LEU A 50 -6.76 -1.02 1.69
N GLN A 51 -7.36 -0.11 0.93
CA GLN A 51 -8.02 1.07 1.50
C GLN A 51 -9.12 0.66 2.49
N ARG A 52 -9.95 -0.31 2.15
CA ARG A 52 -11.00 -0.82 3.06
C ARG A 52 -10.42 -1.43 4.33
N ILE A 53 -9.34 -2.23 4.23
CA ILE A 53 -8.68 -2.79 5.41
C ILE A 53 -8.21 -1.66 6.33
N LEU A 54 -7.54 -0.65 5.79
CA LEU A 54 -7.01 0.47 6.58
C LEU A 54 -8.12 1.35 7.18
N GLU A 55 -9.19 1.58 6.44
CA GLU A 55 -10.38 2.29 6.94
C GLU A 55 -11.04 1.56 8.11
N ASP A 56 -11.19 0.24 8.02
CA ASP A 56 -11.74 -0.58 9.10
C ASP A 56 -10.82 -0.60 10.33
N MET A 57 -9.50 -0.73 10.12
CA MET A 57 -8.53 -0.64 11.22
C MET A 57 -8.62 0.72 11.92
N GLN A 58 -8.75 1.80 11.17
CA GLN A 58 -8.86 3.14 11.70
C GLN A 58 -10.18 3.34 12.45
N ARG A 59 -11.29 2.87 11.87
CA ARG A 59 -12.63 2.96 12.45
C ARG A 59 -12.73 2.28 13.82
N TRP A 60 -12.16 1.08 13.95
CA TRP A 60 -12.20 0.30 15.19
C TRP A 60 -10.96 0.46 16.06
N LYS A 61 -10.07 1.38 15.71
CA LYS A 61 -8.83 1.67 16.44
C LYS A 61 -7.96 0.43 16.63
N ILE A 62 -7.90 -0.40 15.59
CA ILE A 62 -7.06 -1.60 15.55
C ILE A 62 -5.59 -1.19 15.37
N GLN A 63 -4.74 -1.73 16.22
CA GLN A 63 -3.29 -1.55 16.13
C GLN A 63 -2.66 -2.56 15.18
N PHE A 64 -1.52 -2.20 14.57
CA PHE A 64 -0.70 -3.17 13.84
C PHE A 64 -0.14 -4.19 14.83
N SER A 65 -0.30 -5.49 14.53
CA SER A 65 0.22 -6.54 15.41
C SER A 65 1.74 -6.68 15.34
N ASP A 66 2.32 -6.47 14.16
CA ASP A 66 3.76 -6.42 13.94
C ASP A 66 4.09 -5.33 12.90
N GLU A 67 4.32 -4.12 13.42
CA GLU A 67 4.59 -2.95 12.55
C GLU A 67 5.90 -3.10 11.79
N GLU A 68 6.93 -3.69 12.38
CA GLU A 68 8.24 -3.85 11.75
C GLU A 68 8.16 -4.82 10.58
N ASP A 69 7.55 -5.99 10.75
CA ASP A 69 7.34 -6.95 9.68
C ASP A 69 6.48 -6.35 8.56
N LEU A 70 5.45 -5.57 8.91
CA LEU A 70 4.62 -4.87 7.93
C LEU A 70 5.42 -3.84 7.12
N ARG A 71 6.26 -3.05 7.78
CA ARG A 71 7.15 -2.08 7.11
C ARG A 71 8.07 -2.74 6.10
N HIS A 72 8.62 -3.89 6.44
CA HIS A 72 9.45 -4.70 5.54
C HIS A 72 8.63 -5.31 4.40
N ALA A 73 7.47 -5.89 4.68
CA ALA A 73 6.60 -6.49 3.68
C ALA A 73 6.16 -5.46 2.62
N VAL A 74 5.76 -4.26 3.05
CA VAL A 74 5.43 -3.15 2.15
C VAL A 74 6.64 -2.76 1.31
N GLY A 75 7.80 -2.58 1.92
CA GLY A 75 9.04 -2.20 1.23
C GLY A 75 9.46 -3.21 0.16
N GLU A 76 9.44 -4.49 0.46
CA GLU A 76 9.78 -5.55 -0.48
C GLU A 76 8.76 -5.65 -1.62
N ARG A 77 7.47 -5.47 -1.34
CA ARG A 77 6.45 -5.44 -2.39
C ARG A 77 6.64 -4.25 -3.32
N VAL A 78 6.85 -3.06 -2.78
CA VAL A 78 7.09 -1.85 -3.58
C VAL A 78 8.35 -2.01 -4.45
N PHE A 79 9.43 -2.53 -3.89
CA PHE A 79 10.65 -2.81 -4.64
C PHE A 79 10.39 -3.75 -5.82
N ARG A 80 9.72 -4.87 -5.57
CA ARG A 80 9.39 -5.85 -6.62
C ARG A 80 8.54 -5.24 -7.74
N GLU A 81 7.56 -4.43 -7.39
CA GLU A 81 6.72 -3.76 -8.40
C GLU A 81 7.47 -2.69 -9.20
N ILE A 82 8.40 -1.97 -8.60
CA ILE A 82 9.28 -1.04 -9.33
C ILE A 82 10.19 -1.80 -10.30
N MET A 83 10.73 -2.94 -9.90
CA MET A 83 11.50 -3.80 -10.81
C MET A 83 10.64 -4.32 -11.98
N ASN A 84 9.37 -4.65 -11.71
CA ASN A 84 8.42 -5.04 -12.76
C ASN A 84 8.12 -3.89 -13.72
N VAL A 85 8.02 -2.65 -13.23
CA VAL A 85 7.90 -1.45 -14.09
C VAL A 85 9.11 -1.32 -15.02
N ALA A 86 10.31 -1.53 -14.49
CA ALA A 86 11.54 -1.46 -15.28
C ALA A 86 11.61 -2.53 -16.38
N MET A 87 11.10 -3.74 -16.11
CA MET A 87 11.07 -4.85 -17.06
C MET A 87 9.95 -4.75 -18.11
N ASP A 88 8.82 -4.14 -17.73
CA ASP A 88 7.61 -4.01 -18.56
C ASP A 88 7.51 -2.65 -19.25
N HIS A 89 8.64 -2.12 -19.69
CA HIS A 89 8.74 -0.89 -20.46
C HIS A 89 7.92 0.29 -19.90
N ALA A 90 8.07 0.54 -18.60
CA ALA A 90 7.45 1.66 -17.89
C ALA A 90 5.90 1.63 -17.86
N SER A 91 5.33 0.48 -17.56
CA SER A 91 3.89 0.28 -17.44
C SER A 91 3.21 1.33 -16.54
N LEU A 92 2.36 2.16 -17.15
CA LEU A 92 1.58 3.18 -16.44
C LEU A 92 0.65 2.56 -15.39
N SER A 93 0.03 1.41 -15.70
CA SER A 93 -0.87 0.74 -14.76
C SER A 93 -0.17 0.29 -13.47
N ARG A 94 1.08 -0.18 -13.57
CA ARG A 94 1.89 -0.55 -12.40
C ARG A 94 2.30 0.66 -11.56
N VAL A 95 2.67 1.76 -12.21
CA VAL A 95 3.00 3.02 -11.51
C VAL A 95 1.77 3.56 -10.79
N ARG A 96 0.61 3.54 -11.42
CA ARG A 96 -0.66 3.92 -10.79
C ARG A 96 -1.03 3.03 -9.62
N TRP A 97 -0.81 1.73 -9.74
CA TRP A 97 -1.01 0.80 -8.64
C TRP A 97 -0.11 1.14 -7.43
N LEU A 98 1.18 1.38 -7.68
CA LEU A 98 2.12 1.80 -6.63
C LEU A 98 1.67 3.07 -5.93
N ASN A 99 1.22 4.07 -6.68
CA ASN A 99 0.69 5.32 -6.11
C ASN A 99 -0.55 5.07 -5.25
N ALA A 100 -1.47 4.24 -5.74
CA ALA A 100 -2.72 3.92 -5.05
C ALA A 100 -2.50 3.10 -3.76
N VAL A 101 -1.41 2.34 -3.67
CA VAL A 101 -1.03 1.57 -2.49
C VAL A 101 -0.23 2.43 -1.50
N LEU A 102 0.75 3.19 -1.97
CA LEU A 102 1.61 3.99 -1.08
C LEU A 102 0.91 5.19 -0.46
N ALA A 103 -0.04 5.81 -1.16
CA ALA A 103 -0.75 6.98 -0.64
C ALA A 103 -1.50 6.69 0.67
N PRO A 104 -2.36 5.65 0.77
CA PRO A 104 -3.02 5.32 2.03
C PRO A 104 -2.06 4.84 3.12
N ILE A 105 -0.99 4.13 2.77
CA ILE A 105 0.06 3.71 3.70
C ILE A 105 0.75 4.94 4.33
N GLN A 106 1.10 5.92 3.52
CA GLN A 106 1.69 7.17 4.01
C GLN A 106 0.71 7.95 4.90
N LYS A 107 -0.56 7.99 4.52
CA LYS A 107 -1.62 8.71 5.25
C LYS A 107 -1.80 8.19 6.68
N ILE A 108 -1.70 6.88 6.91
CA ILE A 108 -1.81 6.29 8.24
C ILE A 108 -0.51 6.39 9.07
N GLY A 109 0.55 6.97 8.50
CA GLY A 109 1.81 7.17 9.20
C GLY A 109 2.73 5.96 9.24
N LEU A 110 2.43 4.86 8.55
CA LEU A 110 3.36 3.75 8.37
C LEU A 110 4.54 4.20 7.51
N LYS A 111 5.75 3.91 7.96
CA LYS A 111 6.99 4.26 7.26
C LYS A 111 7.64 2.99 6.70
N PRO A 112 7.30 2.56 5.48
CA PRO A 112 7.89 1.36 4.91
C PRO A 112 9.39 1.50 4.70
N VAL A 113 10.08 0.35 4.67
CA VAL A 113 11.52 0.29 4.41
C VAL A 113 11.74 0.40 2.90
N VAL A 114 12.01 1.59 2.40
CA VAL A 114 11.97 1.90 0.94
C VAL A 114 13.33 2.17 0.29
N TRP A 115 14.43 2.00 0.98
CA TRP A 115 15.75 2.35 0.42
C TRP A 115 16.10 1.55 -0.85
N LYS A 116 15.74 0.25 -0.92
CA LYS A 116 15.88 -0.55 -2.15
C LYS A 116 15.00 -0.01 -3.26
N SER A 117 13.76 0.33 -2.93
CA SER A 117 12.79 0.91 -3.86
C SER A 117 13.24 2.26 -4.40
N GLN A 118 13.81 3.11 -3.56
CA GLN A 118 14.37 4.41 -3.96
C GLN A 118 15.52 4.21 -4.96
N ASN A 119 16.43 3.30 -4.69
CA ASN A 119 17.54 2.99 -5.59
C ASN A 119 17.05 2.43 -6.94
N ALA A 120 16.13 1.48 -6.93
CA ALA A 120 15.53 0.92 -8.14
C ALA A 120 14.78 1.98 -8.94
N PHE A 121 14.03 2.84 -8.28
CA PHE A 121 13.31 3.95 -8.91
C PHE A 121 14.27 4.97 -9.53
N TYR A 122 15.36 5.30 -8.85
CA TYR A 122 16.40 6.17 -9.41
C TYR A 122 17.02 5.59 -10.68
N MET A 123 17.28 4.29 -10.71
CA MET A 123 17.78 3.60 -11.91
C MET A 123 16.76 3.65 -13.06
N LEU A 124 15.47 3.48 -12.74
CA LEU A 124 14.37 3.65 -13.70
C LEU A 124 14.37 5.06 -14.32
N LEU A 125 14.45 6.10 -13.50
CA LEU A 125 14.51 7.49 -13.97
C LEU A 125 15.75 7.78 -14.81
N ARG A 126 16.86 7.15 -14.50
CA ARG A 126 18.09 7.28 -15.27
C ARG A 126 17.94 6.71 -16.68
N GLY A 127 17.28 5.57 -16.83
CA GLY A 127 16.91 5.00 -18.12
C GLY A 127 16.01 5.96 -18.93
N TYR A 128 15.01 6.54 -18.28
CA TYR A 128 14.17 7.57 -18.88
C TYR A 128 14.97 8.77 -19.42
N ARG A 129 15.85 9.35 -18.60
CA ARG A 129 16.67 10.50 -18.99
C ARG A 129 17.62 10.20 -20.14
N LYS A 130 18.01 8.93 -20.32
CA LYS A 130 18.83 8.49 -21.45
C LYS A 130 18.05 8.22 -22.74
N GLY A 131 16.73 8.40 -22.72
CA GLY A 131 15.87 8.13 -23.86
C GLY A 131 15.65 6.65 -24.17
N GLU A 132 15.89 5.76 -23.21
CA GLU A 132 15.64 4.32 -23.34
C GLU A 132 14.14 4.01 -23.41
N TRP A 133 13.28 4.94 -23.04
CA TRP A 133 11.82 4.83 -22.99
C TRP A 133 11.18 5.66 -24.11
N VAL A 134 10.63 5.00 -25.13
CA VAL A 134 10.21 5.68 -26.38
C VAL A 134 8.78 6.23 -26.33
N PHE A 135 7.92 5.72 -25.45
CA PHE A 135 6.49 6.08 -25.44
C PHE A 135 6.04 6.60 -24.06
N ILE A 136 6.59 7.74 -23.66
CA ILE A 136 6.26 8.34 -22.39
C ILE A 136 5.44 9.61 -22.61
N ASP A 137 4.15 9.55 -22.25
CA ASP A 137 3.20 10.66 -22.28
C ASP A 137 3.16 11.46 -20.97
N GLU A 138 2.34 12.51 -20.95
CA GLU A 138 2.17 13.35 -19.76
C GLU A 138 1.53 12.61 -18.59
N GLU A 139 0.63 11.65 -18.85
CA GLU A 139 0.02 10.84 -17.79
C GLU A 139 1.07 9.99 -17.06
N TRP A 140 1.99 9.39 -17.80
CA TRP A 140 3.10 8.65 -17.23
C TRP A 140 4.01 9.55 -16.40
N LYS A 141 4.38 10.71 -16.90
CA LYS A 141 5.22 11.67 -16.18
C LYS A 141 4.59 12.12 -14.87
N GLN A 142 3.29 12.41 -14.88
CA GLN A 142 2.54 12.78 -13.67
C GLN A 142 2.51 11.64 -12.66
N ALA A 143 2.24 10.42 -13.10
CA ALA A 143 2.20 9.24 -12.24
C ALA A 143 3.58 8.96 -11.61
N VAL A 144 4.65 9.07 -12.39
CA VAL A 144 6.03 8.89 -11.90
C VAL A 144 6.44 10.00 -10.95
N SER A 145 6.07 11.25 -11.22
CA SER A 145 6.32 12.36 -10.30
C SER A 145 5.63 12.14 -8.95
N ARG A 146 4.41 11.65 -8.98
CA ARG A 146 3.69 11.29 -7.76
C ARG A 146 4.36 10.14 -7.00
N LEU A 147 4.85 9.13 -7.71
CA LEU A 147 5.59 8.03 -7.11
C LEU A 147 6.90 8.51 -6.46
N ALA A 148 7.60 9.42 -7.11
CA ALA A 148 8.80 10.05 -6.55
C ALA A 148 8.52 10.75 -5.21
N GLU A 149 7.43 11.52 -5.13
CA GLU A 149 7.01 12.17 -3.90
C GLU A 149 6.74 11.14 -2.79
N LEU A 150 5.98 10.09 -3.11
CA LEU A 150 5.63 9.02 -2.15
C LEU A 150 6.86 8.25 -1.67
N LEU A 151 7.84 8.04 -2.53
CA LEU A 151 9.13 7.41 -2.20
C LEU A 151 10.14 8.40 -1.60
N LYS A 152 9.82 9.70 -1.55
CA LYS A 152 10.74 10.78 -1.11
C LYS A 152 12.02 10.83 -1.93
N VAL A 153 11.91 10.61 -3.23
CA VAL A 153 12.99 10.74 -4.20
C VAL A 153 12.89 12.11 -4.88
N LYS A 154 13.97 12.86 -4.90
CA LYS A 154 14.07 14.12 -5.65
C LYS A 154 14.34 13.81 -7.13
N ILE A 155 13.52 14.32 -8.01
CA ILE A 155 13.69 14.25 -9.46
C ILE A 155 14.05 15.61 -10.06
#